data_b2c6592f045c180d3fc0300c4b993dfc
#
_entry.id   b2c6592f045c180d3fc0300c4b993dfc
#
_cell.length_a   1.000
_cell.length_b   1.000
_cell.length_c   1.000
_cell.angle_alpha   90.00
_cell.angle_beta   90.00
_cell.angle_gamma   90.00
#
_symmetry.space_group_name_H-M   'P 1'
#
loop_
_entity.id
_entity.type
_entity.pdbx_description
1 polymer ?
#
loop_
_entity_poly.entity_id
_entity_poly.type
_entity_poly.pdbx_seq_one_letter_code
_entity_poly.pdbx_strand_id
1 'polypeptide(L)'
;IPEVIGVTRHEEGAQPYEMPTVCPSCGAPVVHLEDEAALRCVNPECPAQALRNIIHFASRDAMDIDGLGTAVATQLVDKGLVHSAADLYTLTLEQLLTLEKFKEKSATNLLQAIAHSRENNLDKLLFGFGIRNIGDKAAALLAEHFGSLEAIREATEEQISEIDGFGGVMAQSVTEFFAKDGTTDLVH
;
A
#
# COMPACT_ATOMS: atom_id res chain seq x y z
N ILE A 1 16.54 -21.40 4.15
CA ILE A 1 15.31 -20.89 4.78
C ILE A 1 14.65 -22.10 5.44
N PRO A 2 14.28 -22.04 6.74
CA PRO A 2 13.58 -23.14 7.38
C PRO A 2 12.20 -23.37 6.72
N GLU A 3 11.87 -24.62 6.44
CA GLU A 3 10.59 -25.03 5.86
C GLU A 3 9.90 -26.04 6.77
N VAL A 4 8.58 -25.89 6.94
CA VAL A 4 7.76 -26.87 7.65
C VAL A 4 7.37 -27.98 6.69
N ILE A 5 7.96 -29.16 6.85
CA ILE A 5 7.75 -30.32 5.95
C ILE A 5 6.61 -31.24 6.40
N GLY A 6 6.07 -31.07 7.62
CA GLY A 6 4.98 -31.88 8.12
C GLY A 6 4.70 -31.69 9.60
N VAL A 7 3.66 -32.34 10.08
CA VAL A 7 3.25 -32.40 11.47
C VAL A 7 3.81 -33.67 12.10
N THR A 8 4.53 -33.53 13.22
CA THR A 8 5.15 -34.68 13.93
C THR A 8 4.16 -35.45 14.78
N ARG A 9 3.09 -34.78 15.25
CA ARG A 9 2.07 -35.37 16.10
C ARG A 9 0.73 -34.63 15.94
N HIS A 10 -0.35 -35.37 15.82
CA HIS A 10 -1.72 -34.87 15.95
C HIS A 10 -2.23 -35.24 17.35
N GLU A 11 -2.88 -34.29 18.00
CA GLU A 11 -3.61 -34.58 19.23
C GLU A 11 -4.92 -35.34 18.91
N GLU A 12 -5.34 -36.20 19.83
CA GLU A 12 -6.58 -36.96 19.65
C GLU A 12 -7.77 -36.00 19.62
N GLY A 13 -8.56 -36.03 18.53
CA GLY A 13 -9.67 -35.10 18.32
C GLY A 13 -9.31 -33.76 17.64
N ALA A 14 -8.05 -33.54 17.25
CA ALA A 14 -7.67 -32.36 16.50
C ALA A 14 -8.45 -32.27 15.18
N GLN A 15 -9.12 -31.15 14.97
CA GLN A 15 -9.81 -30.84 13.71
C GLN A 15 -8.88 -30.05 12.79
N PRO A 16 -8.95 -30.27 11.46
CA PRO A 16 -8.24 -29.42 10.51
C PRO A 16 -8.69 -27.96 10.67
N TYR A 17 -7.71 -27.04 10.57
CA TYR A 17 -8.05 -25.62 10.53
C TYR A 17 -8.78 -25.27 9.24
N GLU A 18 -9.98 -24.74 9.35
CA GLU A 18 -10.74 -24.24 8.21
C GLU A 18 -10.33 -22.80 7.90
N MET A 19 -9.83 -22.60 6.69
CA MET A 19 -9.47 -21.25 6.24
C MET A 19 -10.71 -20.41 6.04
N PRO A 20 -10.68 -19.11 6.42
CA PRO A 20 -11.83 -18.22 6.23
C PRO A 20 -12.14 -18.06 4.73
N THR A 21 -13.41 -18.11 4.39
CA THR A 21 -13.91 -17.88 3.02
C THR A 21 -14.25 -16.42 2.74
N VAL A 22 -14.36 -15.62 3.81
CA VAL A 22 -14.66 -14.20 3.75
C VAL A 22 -13.66 -13.37 4.54
N CYS A 23 -13.45 -12.15 4.10
CA CYS A 23 -12.56 -11.20 4.78
C CYS A 23 -13.15 -10.80 6.14
N PRO A 24 -12.42 -10.93 7.25
CA PRO A 24 -12.91 -10.58 8.58
C PRO A 24 -13.14 -9.07 8.77
N SER A 25 -12.55 -8.22 7.90
CA SER A 25 -12.70 -6.77 7.99
C SER A 25 -13.91 -6.25 7.21
N CYS A 26 -14.13 -6.72 5.98
CA CYS A 26 -15.17 -6.17 5.10
C CYS A 26 -16.23 -7.18 4.65
N GLY A 27 -16.09 -8.46 5.02
CA GLY A 27 -17.06 -9.52 4.65
C GLY A 27 -16.99 -9.98 3.19
N ALA A 28 -16.16 -9.35 2.34
CA ALA A 28 -16.01 -9.75 0.95
C ALA A 28 -15.34 -11.12 0.83
N PRO A 29 -15.57 -11.88 -0.25
CA PRO A 29 -14.88 -13.15 -0.49
C PRO A 29 -13.37 -12.98 -0.49
N VAL A 30 -12.67 -14.00 0.01
CA VAL A 30 -11.21 -14.11 -0.14
C VAL A 30 -10.89 -15.15 -1.20
N VAL A 31 -9.82 -14.92 -1.94
CA VAL A 31 -9.42 -15.76 -3.07
C VAL A 31 -7.95 -16.17 -2.93
N HIS A 32 -7.61 -17.33 -3.51
CA HIS A 32 -6.25 -17.67 -3.84
C HIS A 32 -5.88 -17.01 -5.17
N LEU A 33 -4.81 -16.22 -5.16
CA LEU A 33 -4.20 -15.77 -6.41
C LEU A 33 -3.24 -16.85 -6.90
N GLU A 34 -3.09 -16.96 -8.22
CA GLU A 34 -2.11 -17.87 -8.82
C GLU A 34 -0.73 -17.58 -8.23
N ASP A 35 0.01 -18.63 -7.89
CA ASP A 35 1.35 -18.58 -7.29
C ASP A 35 1.44 -18.04 -5.84
N GLU A 36 0.33 -17.83 -5.16
CA GLU A 36 0.33 -17.44 -3.74
C GLU A 36 -0.33 -18.47 -2.84
N ALA A 37 0.35 -18.84 -1.75
CA ALA A 37 -0.22 -19.70 -0.71
C ALA A 37 -1.26 -18.97 0.17
N ALA A 38 -1.28 -17.64 0.15
CA ALA A 38 -2.12 -16.82 1.02
C ALA A 38 -3.48 -16.54 0.41
N LEU A 39 -4.54 -16.62 1.22
CA LEU A 39 -5.86 -16.10 0.89
C LEU A 39 -5.84 -14.56 0.97
N ARG A 40 -6.40 -13.91 -0.05
CA ARG A 40 -6.45 -12.45 -0.13
C ARG A 40 -7.86 -11.92 -0.32
N CYS A 41 -8.16 -10.84 0.36
CA CYS A 41 -9.33 -10.04 0.09
C CYS A 41 -9.08 -9.21 -1.19
N VAL A 42 -10.00 -9.27 -2.14
CA VAL A 42 -9.90 -8.54 -3.42
C VAL A 42 -10.77 -7.28 -3.45
N ASN A 43 -11.46 -6.97 -2.36
CA ASN A 43 -12.28 -5.77 -2.28
C ASN A 43 -11.37 -4.51 -2.18
N PRO A 44 -11.38 -3.60 -3.16
CA PRO A 44 -10.57 -2.39 -3.14
C PRO A 44 -10.96 -1.43 -2.00
N GLU A 45 -12.21 -1.47 -1.56
CA GLU A 45 -12.74 -0.64 -0.46
C GLU A 45 -12.56 -1.29 0.93
N CYS A 46 -11.73 -2.34 1.04
CA CYS A 46 -11.51 -3.00 2.32
C CYS A 46 -10.74 -2.09 3.29
N PRO A 47 -11.30 -1.74 4.46
CA PRO A 47 -10.64 -0.83 5.41
C PRO A 47 -9.29 -1.35 5.91
N ALA A 48 -9.15 -2.68 6.07
CA ALA A 48 -7.88 -3.27 6.47
C ALA A 48 -6.80 -3.14 5.39
N GLN A 49 -7.16 -3.16 4.10
CA GLN A 49 -6.22 -2.92 3.01
C GLN A 49 -5.88 -1.42 2.92
N ALA A 50 -6.89 -0.55 2.99
CA ALA A 50 -6.67 0.90 3.02
C ALA A 50 -5.71 1.30 4.14
N LEU A 51 -5.95 0.83 5.36
CA LEU A 51 -5.07 1.08 6.50
C LEU A 51 -3.63 0.62 6.24
N ARG A 52 -3.45 -0.59 5.71
CA ARG A 52 -2.11 -1.13 5.40
C ARG A 52 -1.40 -0.31 4.34
N ASN A 53 -2.12 0.08 3.28
CA ASN A 53 -1.59 0.89 2.20
C ASN A 53 -1.18 2.28 2.69
N ILE A 54 -1.98 2.91 3.56
CA ILE A 54 -1.66 4.21 4.16
C ILE A 54 -0.41 4.12 5.05
N ILE A 55 -0.31 3.06 5.89
CA ILE A 55 0.87 2.85 6.74
C ILE A 55 2.13 2.63 5.89
N HIS A 56 2.03 1.84 4.80
CA HIS A 56 3.13 1.61 3.88
C HIS A 56 3.55 2.90 3.18
N PHE A 57 2.59 3.66 2.64
CA PHE A 57 2.82 4.93 1.97
C PHE A 57 3.53 5.94 2.89
N ALA A 58 3.12 6.01 4.15
CA ALA A 58 3.71 6.92 5.13
C ALA A 58 5.04 6.45 5.71
N SER A 59 5.48 5.23 5.42
CA SER A 59 6.69 4.65 6.02
C SER A 59 7.96 5.39 5.61
N ARG A 60 9.02 5.23 6.42
CA ARG A 60 10.31 5.89 6.23
C ARG A 60 10.96 5.60 4.88
N ASP A 61 10.77 4.38 4.37
CA ASP A 61 11.36 3.96 3.10
C ASP A 61 10.55 4.46 1.89
N ALA A 62 9.29 4.88 2.12
CA ALA A 62 8.40 5.48 1.14
C ALA A 62 8.34 7.01 1.29
N MET A 63 7.19 7.59 1.62
CA MET A 63 6.99 9.05 1.67
C MET A 63 7.46 9.70 2.98
N ASP A 64 7.91 8.92 3.97
CA ASP A 64 8.50 9.37 5.25
C ASP A 64 7.66 10.44 5.97
N ILE A 65 6.37 10.17 6.15
CA ILE A 65 5.45 11.09 6.81
C ILE A 65 5.56 10.93 8.33
N ASP A 66 6.42 11.74 8.95
CA ASP A 66 6.62 11.70 10.40
C ASP A 66 5.32 12.02 11.15
N GLY A 67 5.08 11.29 12.22
CA GLY A 67 3.85 11.41 13.02
C GLY A 67 2.67 10.58 12.50
N LEU A 68 2.71 10.01 11.30
CA LEU A 68 1.68 9.13 10.77
C LEU A 68 2.01 7.65 11.05
N GLY A 69 2.08 7.28 12.29
CA GLY A 69 2.23 5.88 12.70
C GLY A 69 0.92 5.10 12.67
N THR A 70 1.00 3.77 12.91
CA THR A 70 -0.15 2.84 12.87
C THR A 70 -1.36 3.35 13.67
N ALA A 71 -1.15 3.85 14.89
CA ALA A 71 -2.25 4.31 15.75
C ALA A 71 -2.99 5.54 15.18
N VAL A 72 -2.28 6.44 14.50
CA VAL A 72 -2.87 7.61 13.86
C VAL A 72 -3.59 7.20 12.57
N ALA A 73 -2.95 6.40 11.74
CA ALA A 73 -3.56 5.87 10.52
C ALA A 73 -4.86 5.10 10.82
N THR A 74 -4.85 4.26 11.88
CA THR A 74 -6.05 3.55 12.32
C THR A 74 -7.18 4.51 12.66
N GLN A 75 -6.92 5.55 13.45
CA GLN A 75 -7.96 6.53 13.81
C GLN A 75 -8.50 7.29 12.59
N LEU A 76 -7.63 7.63 11.63
CA LEU A 76 -8.04 8.32 10.40
C LEU A 76 -8.98 7.46 9.57
N VAL A 77 -8.66 6.17 9.42
CA VAL A 77 -9.49 5.21 8.67
C VAL A 77 -10.79 4.91 9.41
N ASP A 78 -10.74 4.64 10.71
CA ASP A 78 -11.92 4.31 11.52
C ASP A 78 -12.93 5.46 11.60
N LYS A 79 -12.44 6.70 11.56
CA LYS A 79 -13.29 7.92 11.50
C LYS A 79 -13.77 8.26 10.09
N GLY A 80 -13.35 7.51 9.06
CA GLY A 80 -13.69 7.78 7.67
C GLY A 80 -13.08 9.09 7.13
N LEU A 81 -12.00 9.59 7.74
CA LEU A 81 -11.31 10.80 7.30
C LEU A 81 -10.35 10.52 6.13
N VAL A 82 -9.89 9.28 6.02
CA VAL A 82 -8.94 8.82 4.99
C VAL A 82 -9.33 7.43 4.52
N HIS A 83 -9.49 7.25 3.22
CA HIS A 83 -9.77 5.98 2.55
C HIS A 83 -8.61 5.54 1.65
N SER A 84 -7.78 6.48 1.23
CA SER A 84 -6.61 6.27 0.38
C SER A 84 -5.45 7.17 0.81
N ALA A 85 -4.26 6.93 0.27
CA ALA A 85 -3.10 7.80 0.52
C ALA A 85 -3.31 9.23 -0.03
N ALA A 86 -4.12 9.41 -1.09
CA ALA A 86 -4.45 10.72 -1.64
C ALA A 86 -5.19 11.62 -0.62
N ASP A 87 -6.08 11.04 0.17
CA ASP A 87 -6.86 11.77 1.17
C ASP A 87 -5.99 12.39 2.27
N LEU A 88 -4.77 11.87 2.49
CA LEU A 88 -3.82 12.46 3.43
C LEU A 88 -3.53 13.93 3.10
N TYR A 89 -3.47 14.26 1.83
CA TYR A 89 -3.13 15.60 1.33
C TYR A 89 -4.30 16.59 1.39
N THR A 90 -5.49 16.14 1.73
CA THR A 90 -6.69 16.96 1.92
C THR A 90 -7.07 17.15 3.39
N LEU A 91 -6.32 16.53 4.31
CA LEU A 91 -6.57 16.62 5.75
C LEU A 91 -6.44 18.06 6.24
N THR A 92 -7.36 18.44 7.14
CA THR A 92 -7.37 19.75 7.78
C THR A 92 -6.95 19.67 9.25
N LEU A 93 -6.52 20.83 9.80
CA LEU A 93 -6.21 20.94 11.22
C LEU A 93 -7.39 20.52 12.10
N GLU A 94 -8.60 20.97 11.75
CA GLU A 94 -9.83 20.67 12.49
C GLU A 94 -10.10 19.17 12.55
N GLN A 95 -9.92 18.44 11.44
CA GLN A 95 -10.07 16.99 11.39
C GLN A 95 -9.06 16.29 12.30
N LEU A 96 -7.79 16.69 12.25
CA LEU A 96 -6.73 16.11 13.08
C LEU A 96 -6.95 16.36 14.57
N LEU A 97 -7.52 17.49 14.97
CA LEU A 97 -7.86 17.78 16.35
C LEU A 97 -8.97 16.87 16.91
N THR A 98 -9.71 16.16 16.07
CA THR A 98 -10.69 15.15 16.50
C THR A 98 -10.07 13.83 16.92
N LEU A 99 -8.78 13.63 16.60
CA LEU A 99 -8.06 12.38 16.93
C LEU A 99 -7.69 12.36 18.41
N GLU A 100 -7.72 11.16 18.99
CA GLU A 100 -7.29 10.97 20.37
C GLU A 100 -5.80 11.31 20.55
N LYS A 101 -5.49 11.99 21.65
CA LYS A 101 -4.13 12.44 22.01
C LYS A 101 -3.51 13.46 21.03
N PHE A 102 -4.26 13.96 20.04
CA PHE A 102 -3.81 15.04 19.19
C PHE A 102 -4.12 16.40 19.82
N LYS A 103 -3.14 17.28 19.74
CA LYS A 103 -3.24 18.70 20.10
C LYS A 103 -2.74 19.52 18.92
N GLU A 104 -2.94 20.81 18.97
CA GLU A 104 -2.57 21.74 17.90
C GLU A 104 -1.14 21.52 17.38
N LYS A 105 -0.16 21.38 18.28
CA LYS A 105 1.24 21.14 17.89
C LYS A 105 1.43 19.84 17.11
N SER A 106 0.86 18.71 17.57
CA SER A 106 0.99 17.41 16.88
C SER A 106 0.25 17.42 15.55
N ALA A 107 -0.93 18.05 15.48
CA ALA A 107 -1.69 18.18 14.25
C ALA A 107 -0.97 19.05 13.21
N THR A 108 -0.41 20.20 13.64
CA THR A 108 0.38 21.06 12.77
C THR A 108 1.64 20.37 12.26
N ASN A 109 2.36 19.67 13.12
CA ASN A 109 3.56 18.90 12.71
C ASN A 109 3.21 17.83 11.68
N LEU A 110 2.12 17.09 11.86
CA LEU A 110 1.68 16.07 10.89
C LEU A 110 1.32 16.70 9.54
N LEU A 111 0.58 17.82 9.53
CA LEU A 111 0.26 18.53 8.28
C LEU A 111 1.53 19.04 7.57
N GLN A 112 2.52 19.51 8.32
CA GLN A 112 3.80 19.91 7.75
C GLN A 112 4.57 18.73 7.16
N ALA A 113 4.59 17.57 7.84
CA ALA A 113 5.21 16.36 7.33
C ALA A 113 4.54 15.86 6.04
N ILE A 114 3.19 15.89 5.99
CA ILE A 114 2.43 15.57 4.77
C ILE A 114 2.76 16.56 3.65
N ALA A 115 2.82 17.86 3.93
CA ALA A 115 3.18 18.85 2.93
C ALA A 115 4.60 18.65 2.40
N HIS A 116 5.55 18.37 3.29
CA HIS A 116 6.96 18.14 2.94
C HIS A 116 7.15 16.86 2.10
N SER A 117 6.33 15.83 2.33
CA SER A 117 6.42 14.59 1.56
C SER A 117 6.17 14.78 0.06
N ARG A 118 5.52 15.87 -0.36
CA ARG A 118 5.35 16.23 -1.79
C ARG A 118 6.68 16.55 -2.51
N GLU A 119 7.74 16.85 -1.74
CA GLU A 119 9.07 17.14 -2.27
C GLU A 119 9.92 15.87 -2.46
N ASN A 120 9.40 14.70 -2.08
CA ASN A 120 10.09 13.44 -2.24
C ASN A 120 10.27 13.06 -3.71
N ASN A 121 11.31 12.31 -3.98
CA ASN A 121 11.63 11.83 -5.31
C ASN A 121 10.60 10.80 -5.82
N LEU A 122 10.52 10.66 -7.14
CA LEU A 122 9.61 9.75 -7.82
C LEU A 122 9.76 8.29 -7.38
N ASP A 123 10.98 7.83 -7.10
CA ASP A 123 11.22 6.47 -6.60
C ASP A 123 10.52 6.19 -5.26
N LYS A 124 10.49 7.17 -4.36
CA LYS A 124 9.79 7.09 -3.07
C LYS A 124 8.28 7.01 -3.24
N LEU A 125 7.75 7.78 -4.15
CA LEU A 125 6.33 7.76 -4.50
C LEU A 125 5.93 6.41 -5.09
N LEU A 126 6.69 5.89 -6.06
CA LEU A 126 6.44 4.59 -6.69
C LEU A 126 6.50 3.45 -5.68
N PHE A 127 7.49 3.46 -4.79
CA PHE A 127 7.56 2.50 -3.69
C PHE A 127 6.36 2.64 -2.75
N GLY A 128 5.98 3.88 -2.41
CA GLY A 128 4.84 4.20 -1.55
C GLY A 128 3.50 3.72 -2.10
N PHE A 129 3.32 3.64 -3.40
CA PHE A 129 2.12 3.06 -4.03
C PHE A 129 1.92 1.58 -3.70
N GLY A 130 2.97 0.88 -3.29
CA GLY A 130 2.89 -0.53 -2.94
C GLY A 130 2.53 -1.43 -4.13
N ILE A 131 3.01 -1.09 -5.32
CA ILE A 131 2.80 -1.88 -6.53
C ILE A 131 3.36 -3.29 -6.30
N ARG A 132 2.55 -4.31 -6.59
CA ARG A 132 2.95 -5.70 -6.39
C ARG A 132 4.25 -6.01 -7.15
N ASN A 133 5.13 -6.77 -6.55
CA ASN A 133 6.45 -7.15 -7.08
C ASN A 133 7.43 -5.98 -7.31
N ILE A 134 7.06 -4.74 -6.97
CA ILE A 134 7.91 -3.57 -7.08
C ILE A 134 8.38 -3.15 -5.68
N GLY A 135 9.63 -3.48 -5.37
CA GLY A 135 10.31 -3.01 -4.16
C GLY A 135 11.05 -1.69 -4.40
N ASP A 136 11.78 -1.23 -3.37
CA ASP A 136 12.58 0.00 -3.39
C ASP A 136 13.52 0.12 -4.60
N LYS A 137 14.26 -0.96 -4.90
CA LYS A 137 15.20 -0.99 -6.02
C LYS A 137 14.50 -0.91 -7.38
N ALA A 138 13.40 -1.64 -7.54
CA ALA A 138 12.63 -1.61 -8.76
C ALA A 138 11.96 -0.25 -8.98
N ALA A 139 11.45 0.37 -7.91
CA ALA A 139 10.91 1.73 -7.96
C ALA A 139 11.98 2.75 -8.40
N ALA A 140 13.21 2.62 -7.89
CA ALA A 140 14.33 3.48 -8.30
C ALA A 140 14.68 3.31 -9.79
N LEU A 141 14.75 2.07 -10.28
CA LEU A 141 15.00 1.78 -11.70
C LEU A 141 13.90 2.34 -12.61
N LEU A 142 12.63 2.21 -12.24
CA LEU A 142 11.52 2.81 -12.97
C LEU A 142 11.63 4.33 -13.03
N ALA A 143 11.90 4.95 -11.87
CA ALA A 143 12.07 6.41 -11.79
C ALA A 143 13.24 6.92 -12.63
N GLU A 144 14.37 6.22 -12.61
CA GLU A 144 15.56 6.56 -13.39
C GLU A 144 15.33 6.42 -14.90
N HIS A 145 14.67 5.32 -15.31
CA HIS A 145 14.45 5.01 -16.72
C HIS A 145 13.44 5.95 -17.39
N PHE A 146 12.32 6.21 -16.74
CA PHE A 146 11.23 6.99 -17.33
C PHE A 146 11.24 8.47 -16.94
N GLY A 147 11.83 8.83 -15.83
CA GLY A 147 12.02 10.21 -15.37
C GLY A 147 10.76 10.94 -14.89
N SER A 148 9.56 10.45 -15.21
CA SER A 148 8.30 11.05 -14.75
C SER A 148 7.21 10.00 -14.54
N LEU A 149 6.23 10.33 -13.70
CA LEU A 149 5.10 9.46 -13.40
C LEU A 149 4.20 9.27 -14.63
N GLU A 150 4.02 10.32 -15.42
CA GLU A 150 3.25 10.29 -16.66
C GLU A 150 3.85 9.30 -17.67
N ALA A 151 5.18 9.33 -17.84
CA ALA A 151 5.85 8.41 -18.75
C ALA A 151 5.70 6.94 -18.28
N ILE A 152 5.73 6.67 -16.98
CA ILE A 152 5.51 5.32 -16.43
C ILE A 152 4.05 4.86 -16.67
N ARG A 153 3.08 5.75 -16.51
CA ARG A 153 1.66 5.45 -16.75
C ARG A 153 1.35 5.12 -18.20
N GLU A 154 2.04 5.74 -19.14
CA GLU A 154 1.86 5.55 -20.56
C GLU A 154 2.72 4.41 -21.13
N ALA A 155 3.66 3.88 -20.33
CA ALA A 155 4.56 2.83 -20.75
C ALA A 155 3.83 1.50 -20.97
N THR A 156 4.26 0.78 -22.01
CA THR A 156 3.78 -0.60 -22.26
C THR A 156 4.57 -1.62 -21.45
N GLU A 157 4.03 -2.84 -21.32
CA GLU A 157 4.73 -3.95 -20.66
C GLU A 157 6.09 -4.25 -21.32
N GLU A 158 6.15 -4.15 -22.67
CA GLU A 158 7.38 -4.36 -23.41
C GLU A 158 8.44 -3.32 -23.01
N GLN A 159 8.07 -2.04 -22.98
CA GLN A 159 8.99 -0.96 -22.60
C GLN A 159 9.49 -1.10 -21.15
N ILE A 160 8.62 -1.50 -20.22
CA ILE A 160 9.01 -1.73 -18.84
C ILE A 160 9.91 -2.98 -18.72
N SER A 161 9.65 -4.01 -19.52
CA SER A 161 10.46 -5.24 -19.53
C SER A 161 11.88 -5.05 -20.11
N GLU A 162 12.13 -3.95 -20.85
CA GLU A 162 13.46 -3.60 -21.35
C GLU A 162 14.40 -3.10 -20.24
N ILE A 163 13.87 -2.73 -19.08
CA ILE A 163 14.68 -2.32 -17.93
C ILE A 163 15.45 -3.53 -17.38
N ASP A 164 16.74 -3.41 -17.25
CA ASP A 164 17.56 -4.49 -16.68
C ASP A 164 17.12 -4.85 -15.28
N GLY A 165 16.82 -6.13 -15.06
CA GLY A 165 16.28 -6.64 -13.80
C GLY A 165 14.74 -6.68 -13.73
N PHE A 166 14.02 -6.21 -14.75
CA PHE A 166 12.56 -6.36 -14.84
C PHE A 166 12.18 -7.61 -15.65
N GLY A 167 11.34 -8.46 -15.05
CA GLY A 167 10.67 -9.56 -15.75
C GLY A 167 9.23 -9.19 -16.12
N GLY A 168 8.60 -9.99 -17.01
CA GLY A 168 7.23 -9.77 -17.46
C GLY A 168 6.22 -9.63 -16.30
N VAL A 169 6.37 -10.39 -15.21
CA VAL A 169 5.50 -10.30 -14.01
C VAL A 169 5.59 -8.90 -13.35
N MET A 170 6.77 -8.30 -13.32
CA MET A 170 6.95 -6.96 -12.75
C MET A 170 6.34 -5.90 -13.68
N ALA A 171 6.58 -6.00 -14.98
CA ALA A 171 6.03 -5.10 -15.98
C ALA A 171 4.50 -5.14 -15.98
N GLN A 172 3.91 -6.33 -15.98
CA GLN A 172 2.48 -6.52 -15.84
C GLN A 172 1.93 -5.89 -14.56
N SER A 173 2.61 -6.08 -13.42
CA SER A 173 2.18 -5.48 -12.14
C SER A 173 2.12 -3.96 -12.19
N VAL A 174 3.05 -3.31 -12.89
CA VAL A 174 3.06 -1.85 -13.06
C VAL A 174 1.91 -1.39 -13.95
N THR A 175 1.74 -2.00 -15.13
CA THR A 175 0.67 -1.61 -16.07
C THR A 175 -0.72 -1.86 -15.49
N GLU A 176 -0.93 -3.01 -14.82
CA GLU A 176 -2.18 -3.31 -14.13
C GLU A 176 -2.48 -2.33 -12.98
N PHE A 177 -1.46 -1.87 -12.27
CA PHE A 177 -1.64 -0.88 -11.20
C PHE A 177 -2.18 0.42 -11.77
N PHE A 178 -1.58 0.96 -12.82
CA PHE A 178 -2.00 2.23 -13.42
C PHE A 178 -3.27 2.13 -14.27
N ALA A 179 -3.67 0.94 -14.71
CA ALA A 179 -4.92 0.71 -15.41
C ALA A 179 -6.15 0.67 -14.49
N LYS A 180 -5.97 0.57 -13.16
CA LYS A 180 -7.10 0.51 -12.22
C LYS A 180 -7.74 1.89 -12.05
N ASP A 181 -9.09 1.91 -12.09
CA ASP A 181 -9.87 3.06 -11.67
C ASP A 181 -9.56 3.40 -10.21
N GLY A 182 -9.30 4.67 -9.92
CA GLY A 182 -8.90 5.14 -8.57
C GLY A 182 -7.40 5.37 -8.39
N THR A 183 -6.53 4.85 -9.26
CA THR A 183 -5.11 5.24 -9.26
C THR A 183 -4.94 6.68 -9.73
N THR A 184 -5.88 7.19 -10.51
CA THR A 184 -5.91 8.58 -11.02
C THR A 184 -5.90 9.59 -9.87
N ASP A 185 -6.62 9.33 -8.77
CA ASP A 185 -6.70 10.23 -7.61
C ASP A 185 -5.40 10.27 -6.79
N LEU A 186 -4.56 9.23 -6.90
CA LEU A 186 -3.24 9.17 -6.25
C LEU A 186 -2.17 9.97 -7.00
N VAL A 187 -2.44 10.37 -8.25
CA VAL A 187 -1.46 10.94 -9.19
C VAL A 187 -1.67 12.46 -9.36
N HIS A 188 -2.79 13.01 -8.94
CA HIS A 188 -3.13 14.43 -8.93
C HIS A 188 -3.04 15.06 -7.54
#